data_fe0ff3cbf7d1099da85dc611b8215068
#
_entry.id   fe0ff3cbf7d1099da85dc611b8215068
#
_cell.length_a   1.000
_cell.length_b   1.000
_cell.length_c   1.000
_cell.angle_alpha   90.00
_cell.angle_beta   90.00
_cell.angle_gamma   90.00
#
_symmetry.space_group_name_H-M   'P 1'
#
loop_
_entity.id
_entity.type
_entity.pdbx_description
1 polymer ?
#
loop_
_entity_poly.entity_id
_entity_poly.type
_entity_poly.pdbx_seq_one_letter_code
_entity_poly.pdbx_strand_id
1 'polypeptide(L)'
;MASTPSLLTLLLALVLPLIPLAVAAPEKHLVTHLPGFDGALPSKHYAGYISVEVLSERARAADPVVLWLNGGPGCSSFDGFVYENGPFNFERGSTPGGLPKLHLNPYSWSKVSSMMYLDSPAGVGMSYSLNKSDYTTGDLKTAADGHTFLLKWFELYPEFQSNPFYISGESYAGIYIPTLADEVVKGAQKALKPRINLKGYLIGNGVTDLDYDLNSFVPFAHGMGLISTDLFEDVSAACHGTFWGKVNDVCQEKIDRVRWELKDLNKYNILAPCYHHPEVQETAFVNSSLPSSFRKLGETERPFPVRKRMAGLSWPLGLPVSSGHVTLWPELGGRSLPCTSDELATIWLDDEDVRAAIHAKPKSLIGSWELNTARIDYTHDTGSMVEYHKKFTAMGYRVLIYRYGAHLQLDHLTMLTLSNLFPAKEDTD
;
A
#
# COMPACT_ATOMS: atom_id res chain seq x y z
N MET A 1 -13.92 82.28 -7.34
CA MET A 1 -14.47 81.24 -6.45
C MET A 1 -14.12 79.91 -7.04
N ALA A 2 -13.05 79.27 -6.58
CA ALA A 2 -12.60 78.00 -7.03
C ALA A 2 -13.09 76.94 -6.03
N SER A 3 -13.91 75.99 -6.47
CA SER A 3 -14.45 74.90 -5.68
C SER A 3 -13.41 73.82 -5.56
N THR A 4 -12.96 73.52 -4.36
CA THR A 4 -12.12 72.37 -4.01
C THR A 4 -12.90 71.06 -4.18
N PRO A 5 -12.39 70.08 -4.85
CA PRO A 5 -13.04 68.75 -4.89
C PRO A 5 -12.89 68.07 -3.53
N SER A 6 -13.98 67.45 -3.09
CA SER A 6 -14.16 66.75 -1.83
C SER A 6 -13.21 65.53 -1.70
N LEU A 7 -12.58 65.42 -0.52
CA LEU A 7 -11.66 64.34 -0.11
C LEU A 7 -12.30 62.95 -0.08
N LEU A 8 -13.59 62.83 -0.40
CA LEU A 8 -14.37 61.60 -0.32
C LEU A 8 -14.28 60.73 -1.60
N THR A 9 -13.74 61.27 -2.71
CA THR A 9 -13.67 60.56 -4.00
C THR A 9 -12.33 59.86 -4.22
N LEU A 10 -11.36 60.00 -3.34
CA LEU A 10 -10.04 59.37 -3.48
C LEU A 10 -9.85 58.09 -2.67
N LEU A 11 -10.84 57.70 -1.85
CA LEU A 11 -10.76 56.46 -1.03
C LEU A 11 -11.46 55.24 -1.64
N LEU A 12 -12.07 55.37 -2.82
CA LEU A 12 -12.78 54.26 -3.49
C LEU A 12 -11.97 53.55 -4.60
N ALA A 13 -10.73 53.92 -4.82
CA ALA A 13 -9.91 53.39 -5.94
C ALA A 13 -8.80 52.39 -5.55
N LEU A 14 -8.78 51.88 -4.29
CA LEU A 14 -7.71 50.99 -3.82
C LEU A 14 -8.19 49.76 -3.06
N VAL A 15 -9.43 49.31 -3.30
CA VAL A 15 -9.83 47.94 -2.98
C VAL A 15 -9.82 47.16 -4.30
N LEU A 16 -8.65 46.96 -4.88
CA LEU A 16 -8.41 45.80 -5.75
C LEU A 16 -8.66 44.59 -4.87
N PRO A 17 -9.61 43.69 -5.24
CA PRO A 17 -9.67 42.41 -4.58
C PRO A 17 -8.29 41.77 -4.79
N LEU A 18 -7.56 41.52 -3.73
CA LEU A 18 -6.50 40.51 -3.71
C LEU A 18 -7.20 39.20 -4.03
N ILE A 19 -7.43 38.95 -5.32
CA ILE A 19 -7.70 37.61 -5.80
C ILE A 19 -6.43 36.88 -5.40
N PRO A 20 -6.48 35.90 -4.46
CA PRO A 20 -5.33 35.06 -4.24
C PRO A 20 -5.01 34.46 -5.61
N LEU A 21 -3.83 34.76 -6.17
CA LEU A 21 -3.30 33.99 -7.27
C LEU A 21 -3.35 32.55 -6.74
N ALA A 22 -4.27 31.75 -7.27
CA ALA A 22 -4.26 30.32 -7.04
C ALA A 22 -2.88 29.84 -7.52
N VAL A 23 -2.00 29.55 -6.59
CA VAL A 23 -0.71 28.96 -6.90
C VAL A 23 -1.05 27.57 -7.38
N ALA A 24 -1.00 27.35 -8.68
CA ALA A 24 -1.23 26.03 -9.27
C ALA A 24 -0.06 25.11 -8.96
N ALA A 25 -0.32 23.81 -8.95
CA ALA A 25 0.71 22.77 -8.83
C ALA A 25 1.89 23.05 -9.77
N PRO A 26 3.13 22.82 -9.33
CA PRO A 26 4.30 23.15 -10.14
C PRO A 26 4.30 22.38 -11.46
N GLU A 27 4.28 23.07 -12.60
CA GLU A 27 4.29 22.46 -13.94
C GLU A 27 5.48 21.49 -14.13
N LYS A 28 6.60 21.75 -13.48
CA LYS A 28 7.79 20.90 -13.52
C LYS A 28 7.59 19.50 -12.91
N HIS A 29 6.52 19.29 -12.16
CA HIS A 29 6.17 17.99 -11.58
C HIS A 29 5.10 17.25 -12.40
N LEU A 30 4.52 17.91 -13.42
CA LEU A 30 3.48 17.30 -14.25
C LEU A 30 4.06 16.16 -15.09
N VAL A 31 3.51 14.98 -14.93
CA VAL A 31 3.79 13.81 -15.77
C VAL A 31 2.90 13.90 -16.99
N THR A 32 3.48 14.03 -18.17
CA THR A 32 2.73 14.20 -19.45
C THR A 32 2.50 12.89 -20.16
N HIS A 33 3.34 11.89 -19.92
CA HIS A 33 3.23 10.55 -20.48
C HIS A 33 3.93 9.54 -19.56
N LEU A 34 3.55 8.27 -19.70
CA LEU A 34 4.22 7.15 -19.04
C LEU A 34 4.64 6.14 -20.11
N PRO A 35 5.93 5.81 -20.24
CA PRO A 35 6.38 4.77 -21.16
C PRO A 35 5.66 3.45 -20.90
N GLY A 36 5.22 2.78 -21.97
CA GLY A 36 4.41 1.56 -21.85
C GLY A 36 2.91 1.79 -21.72
N PHE A 37 2.43 3.03 -21.64
CA PHE A 37 1.01 3.37 -21.68
C PHE A 37 0.65 4.06 -23.00
N ASP A 38 -0.32 3.48 -23.71
CA ASP A 38 -0.81 4.02 -24.97
C ASP A 38 -2.00 4.96 -24.75
N GLY A 39 -1.86 6.22 -25.15
CA GLY A 39 -2.94 7.21 -25.09
C GLY A 39 -2.76 8.29 -24.01
N ALA A 40 -3.85 9.04 -23.78
CA ALA A 40 -3.87 10.09 -22.76
C ALA A 40 -3.99 9.50 -21.35
N LEU A 41 -3.25 10.05 -20.38
CA LEU A 41 -3.37 9.65 -18.99
C LEU A 41 -4.81 9.89 -18.48
N PRO A 42 -5.35 9.00 -17.62
CA PRO A 42 -6.74 9.06 -17.17
C PRO A 42 -7.05 10.28 -16.29
N SER A 43 -6.02 10.90 -15.74
CA SER A 43 -6.08 12.09 -14.89
C SER A 43 -4.75 12.82 -14.96
N LYS A 44 -4.62 13.96 -14.28
CA LYS A 44 -3.32 14.59 -14.09
C LYS A 44 -2.49 13.81 -13.09
N HIS A 45 -1.25 13.54 -13.46
CA HIS A 45 -0.26 12.89 -12.62
C HIS A 45 0.89 13.85 -12.38
N TYR A 46 1.36 13.90 -11.15
CA TYR A 46 2.52 14.68 -10.77
C TYR A 46 3.51 13.76 -10.07
N ALA A 47 4.78 13.88 -10.40
CA ALA A 47 5.83 13.14 -9.74
C ALA A 47 7.02 14.06 -9.46
N GLY A 48 7.80 13.76 -8.43
CA GLY A 48 8.97 14.56 -8.10
C GLY A 48 9.46 14.36 -6.69
N TYR A 49 10.53 15.08 -6.37
CA TYR A 49 11.13 15.05 -5.05
C TYR A 49 10.69 16.27 -4.20
N ILE A 50 9.77 16.03 -3.32
CA ILE A 50 9.83 16.42 -1.91
C ILE A 50 10.23 15.16 -1.16
N SER A 51 9.92 14.12 -1.76
CA SER A 51 10.18 12.70 -1.93
C SER A 51 9.52 12.24 -3.23
N VAL A 52 9.77 11.06 -3.76
CA VAL A 52 9.12 10.59 -4.99
C VAL A 52 7.63 10.45 -4.74
N GLU A 53 6.86 11.15 -5.50
CA GLU A 53 5.43 11.19 -5.38
C GLU A 53 4.78 10.97 -6.73
N VAL A 54 3.89 9.97 -6.81
CA VAL A 54 2.97 9.85 -7.93
C VAL A 54 1.61 10.27 -7.41
N LEU A 55 1.18 11.47 -7.78
CA LEU A 55 -0.16 11.97 -7.52
C LEU A 55 -1.05 11.66 -8.71
N SER A 56 -2.16 10.97 -8.46
CA SER A 56 -3.26 10.83 -9.42
C SER A 56 -4.38 11.77 -9.00
N GLU A 57 -4.52 12.89 -9.69
CA GLU A 57 -5.49 13.93 -9.35
C GLU A 57 -6.86 13.64 -9.96
N ARG A 58 -7.92 13.70 -9.15
CA ARG A 58 -9.29 13.70 -9.63
C ARG A 58 -9.82 15.10 -9.94
N ALA A 59 -10.79 15.16 -10.86
CA ALA A 59 -11.31 16.40 -11.44
C ALA A 59 -12.22 17.27 -10.54
N ARG A 60 -12.47 16.92 -9.26
CA ARG A 60 -13.37 17.66 -8.37
C ARG A 60 -12.61 18.28 -7.20
N ALA A 61 -12.69 19.58 -7.05
CA ALA A 61 -12.02 20.35 -5.99
C ALA A 61 -12.39 19.97 -4.54
N ALA A 62 -13.44 19.15 -4.32
CA ALA A 62 -13.90 18.72 -2.99
C ALA A 62 -13.56 17.25 -2.67
N ASP A 63 -12.97 16.52 -3.59
CA ASP A 63 -12.64 15.10 -3.38
C ASP A 63 -11.52 14.97 -2.32
N PRO A 64 -11.54 13.93 -1.49
CA PRO A 64 -10.51 13.76 -0.47
C PRO A 64 -9.12 13.53 -1.08
N VAL A 65 -8.10 13.99 -0.37
CA VAL A 65 -6.70 13.62 -0.61
C VAL A 65 -6.37 12.44 0.29
N VAL A 66 -5.79 11.39 -0.27
CA VAL A 66 -5.44 10.17 0.44
C VAL A 66 -3.96 9.87 0.23
N LEU A 67 -3.18 9.88 1.31
CA LEU A 67 -1.82 9.36 1.32
C LEU A 67 -1.87 7.84 1.45
N TRP A 68 -1.17 7.13 0.58
CA TRP A 68 -0.97 5.68 0.65
C TRP A 68 0.48 5.36 1.03
N LEU A 69 0.63 4.45 2.00
CA LEU A 69 1.91 3.94 2.47
C LEU A 69 1.91 2.41 2.41
N ASN A 70 2.86 1.82 1.71
CA ASN A 70 3.14 0.40 1.83
C ASN A 70 4.00 0.11 3.06
N GLY A 71 3.90 -1.11 3.57
CA GLY A 71 4.53 -1.51 4.82
C GLY A 71 6.01 -1.89 4.71
N GLY A 72 6.33 -3.10 5.04
CA GLY A 72 7.67 -3.67 5.11
C GLY A 72 8.11 -3.95 6.56
N PRO A 73 8.84 -3.06 7.26
CA PRO A 73 9.28 -1.72 6.87
C PRO A 73 10.23 -1.73 5.66
N GLY A 74 10.10 -0.70 4.81
CA GLY A 74 10.99 -0.55 3.65
C GLY A 74 10.38 -0.91 2.30
N CYS A 75 9.06 -1.18 2.22
CA CYS A 75 8.38 -1.38 0.94
C CYS A 75 8.05 -0.05 0.26
N SER A 76 8.28 -0.01 -1.05
CA SER A 76 7.94 1.13 -1.91
C SER A 76 6.43 1.24 -2.09
N SER A 77 5.88 2.43 -1.92
CA SER A 77 4.46 2.70 -2.17
C SER A 77 4.10 2.73 -3.67
N PHE A 78 5.08 2.57 -4.53
CA PHE A 78 4.83 2.30 -5.94
C PHE A 78 4.10 0.96 -6.15
N ASP A 79 4.25 0.02 -5.22
CA ASP A 79 3.45 -1.21 -5.17
C ASP A 79 1.94 -0.91 -5.16
N GLY A 80 1.52 -0.04 -4.25
CA GLY A 80 0.14 0.46 -4.21
C GLY A 80 -0.32 1.11 -5.51
N PHE A 81 0.59 1.81 -6.20
CA PHE A 81 0.29 2.50 -7.46
C PHE A 81 0.01 1.55 -8.63
N VAL A 82 0.69 0.39 -8.72
CA VAL A 82 0.60 -0.51 -9.89
C VAL A 82 0.01 -1.89 -9.59
N TYR A 83 -0.03 -2.32 -8.34
CA TYR A 83 -0.51 -3.67 -7.99
C TYR A 83 -1.74 -3.68 -7.10
N GLU A 84 -2.10 -2.55 -6.47
CA GLU A 84 -3.19 -2.52 -5.52
C GLU A 84 -4.32 -1.56 -5.97
N ASN A 85 -4.27 -0.32 -5.51
CA ASN A 85 -5.37 0.65 -5.65
C ASN A 85 -5.09 1.80 -6.63
N GLY A 86 -3.93 1.82 -7.23
CA GLY A 86 -3.53 2.84 -8.19
C GLY A 86 -4.22 2.74 -9.54
N PRO A 87 -3.98 3.71 -10.43
CA PRO A 87 -4.69 3.82 -11.70
C PRO A 87 -4.26 2.83 -12.76
N PHE A 88 -3.13 2.16 -12.57
CA PHE A 88 -2.55 1.26 -13.57
C PHE A 88 -2.25 -0.13 -13.00
N ASN A 89 -2.14 -1.10 -13.92
CA ASN A 89 -1.59 -2.41 -13.69
C ASN A 89 -0.58 -2.72 -14.79
N PHE A 90 0.36 -3.63 -14.53
CA PHE A 90 1.31 -4.07 -15.53
C PHE A 90 0.80 -5.26 -16.34
N GLU A 91 1.15 -5.24 -17.62
CA GLU A 91 1.11 -6.38 -18.53
C GLU A 91 2.51 -6.60 -19.10
N ARG A 92 2.90 -7.88 -19.27
CA ARG A 92 4.20 -8.18 -19.89
C ARG A 92 4.28 -7.59 -21.30
N GLY A 93 5.43 -7.01 -21.62
CA GLY A 93 5.75 -6.57 -22.97
C GLY A 93 5.72 -7.75 -23.96
N SER A 94 5.39 -7.44 -25.21
CA SER A 94 5.28 -8.44 -26.30
C SER A 94 6.61 -9.12 -26.65
N THR A 95 7.73 -8.52 -26.25
CA THR A 95 9.09 -9.04 -26.46
C THR A 95 9.74 -9.42 -25.14
N PRO A 96 10.44 -10.56 -25.06
CA PRO A 96 11.23 -10.89 -23.88
C PRO A 96 12.21 -9.77 -23.52
N GLY A 97 12.18 -9.29 -22.28
CA GLY A 97 13.01 -8.18 -21.80
C GLY A 97 12.57 -6.79 -22.27
N GLY A 98 11.45 -6.68 -23.01
CA GLY A 98 10.87 -5.40 -23.39
C GLY A 98 10.18 -4.70 -22.22
N LEU A 99 10.01 -3.37 -22.35
CA LEU A 99 9.33 -2.55 -21.36
C LEU A 99 7.90 -3.08 -21.10
N PRO A 100 7.51 -3.31 -19.85
CA PRO A 100 6.14 -3.68 -19.49
C PRO A 100 5.13 -2.65 -19.98
N LYS A 101 3.95 -3.12 -20.40
CA LYS A 101 2.84 -2.26 -20.74
C LYS A 101 2.01 -1.94 -19.51
N LEU A 102 1.50 -0.72 -19.49
CA LEU A 102 0.53 -0.26 -18.48
C LEU A 102 -0.88 -0.30 -19.08
N HIS A 103 -1.83 -0.80 -18.30
CA HIS A 103 -3.26 -0.72 -18.61
C HIS A 103 -4.03 -0.18 -17.39
N LEU A 104 -5.21 0.38 -17.66
CA LEU A 104 -6.00 1.01 -16.62
C LEU A 104 -6.56 0.00 -15.61
N ASN A 105 -6.42 0.31 -14.32
CA ASN A 105 -7.08 -0.40 -13.25
C ASN A 105 -8.54 0.06 -13.11
N PRO A 106 -9.53 -0.82 -13.40
CA PRO A 106 -10.95 -0.45 -13.29
C PRO A 106 -11.41 -0.19 -11.86
N TYR A 107 -10.64 -0.61 -10.86
CA TYR A 107 -10.95 -0.49 -9.43
C TYR A 107 -10.12 0.57 -8.72
N SER A 108 -9.43 1.42 -9.47
CA SER A 108 -8.56 2.46 -8.89
C SER A 108 -9.32 3.39 -7.94
N TRP A 109 -8.69 3.67 -6.79
CA TRP A 109 -9.17 4.64 -5.82
C TRP A 109 -9.08 6.08 -6.33
N SER A 110 -8.24 6.34 -7.33
CA SER A 110 -8.18 7.65 -7.98
C SER A 110 -9.48 8.07 -8.68
N LYS A 111 -10.46 7.16 -8.80
CA LYS A 111 -11.81 7.49 -9.26
C LYS A 111 -12.65 8.26 -8.25
N VAL A 112 -12.29 8.23 -6.99
CA VAL A 112 -13.06 8.82 -5.88
C VAL A 112 -12.23 9.72 -4.96
N SER A 113 -10.91 9.79 -5.18
CA SER A 113 -9.96 10.56 -4.37
C SER A 113 -8.75 11.00 -5.18
N SER A 114 -8.04 12.02 -4.71
CA SER A 114 -6.67 12.34 -5.16
C SER A 114 -5.71 11.48 -4.35
N MET A 115 -5.04 10.55 -5.01
CA MET A 115 -4.15 9.57 -4.37
C MET A 115 -2.70 10.05 -4.39
N MET A 116 -2.02 9.92 -3.27
CA MET A 116 -0.62 10.22 -3.05
C MET A 116 0.10 8.94 -2.61
N TYR A 117 1.15 8.53 -3.33
CA TYR A 117 1.96 7.35 -3.02
C TYR A 117 3.35 7.82 -2.62
N LEU A 118 3.75 7.55 -1.38
CA LEU A 118 5.00 8.05 -0.82
C LEU A 118 5.97 6.91 -0.51
N ASP A 119 7.13 6.93 -1.14
CA ASP A 119 8.25 6.09 -0.73
C ASP A 119 8.88 6.65 0.55
N SER A 120 8.69 5.98 1.66
CA SER A 120 9.13 6.41 3.00
C SER A 120 9.57 5.20 3.84
N PRO A 121 10.66 5.36 4.63
CA PRO A 121 11.57 6.49 4.80
C PRO A 121 12.60 6.67 3.65
N ALA A 122 13.58 7.58 3.83
CA ALA A 122 14.70 7.72 2.89
C ALA A 122 15.45 6.40 2.72
N GLY A 123 15.69 5.99 1.45
CA GLY A 123 16.26 4.69 1.09
C GLY A 123 15.23 3.69 0.55
N VAL A 124 13.94 3.98 0.71
CA VAL A 124 12.85 3.17 0.16
C VAL A 124 12.54 3.60 -1.27
N GLY A 125 12.36 2.64 -2.16
CA GLY A 125 11.98 2.86 -3.55
C GLY A 125 12.87 3.89 -4.25
N MET A 126 12.28 5.01 -4.68
CA MET A 126 12.98 6.12 -5.30
C MET A 126 13.47 7.17 -4.30
N SER A 127 13.03 7.13 -3.04
CA SER A 127 13.47 8.06 -2.00
C SER A 127 14.91 7.83 -1.59
N TYR A 128 15.71 8.90 -1.46
CA TYR A 128 17.13 8.80 -1.13
C TYR A 128 17.61 9.96 -0.27
N SER A 129 18.76 9.78 0.38
CA SER A 129 19.54 10.85 0.98
C SER A 129 20.99 10.77 0.51
N LEU A 130 21.65 11.92 0.41
CA LEU A 130 23.09 12.01 0.19
C LEU A 130 23.87 11.72 1.47
N ASN A 131 23.23 11.80 2.62
CA ASN A 131 23.82 11.50 3.91
C ASN A 131 23.46 10.07 4.33
N LYS A 132 24.46 9.21 4.47
CA LYS A 132 24.29 7.80 4.84
C LYS A 132 23.62 7.60 6.21
N SER A 133 23.79 8.55 7.15
CA SER A 133 23.18 8.45 8.48
C SER A 133 21.65 8.52 8.43
N ASP A 134 21.06 9.07 7.35
CA ASP A 134 19.60 9.19 7.22
C ASP A 134 18.93 7.84 6.93
N TYR A 135 19.72 6.83 6.54
CA TYR A 135 19.24 5.46 6.32
C TYR A 135 19.12 4.66 7.64
N THR A 136 19.64 5.18 8.76
CA THR A 136 19.32 4.68 10.10
C THR A 136 18.09 5.41 10.61
N THR A 137 17.00 4.67 10.81
CA THR A 137 15.66 5.22 11.09
C THR A 137 14.87 4.30 12.01
N GLY A 138 13.61 4.62 12.26
CA GLY A 138 12.68 3.88 13.09
C GLY A 138 11.27 4.45 12.95
N ASP A 139 10.32 3.89 13.70
CA ASP A 139 8.91 4.24 13.60
C ASP A 139 8.67 5.74 13.87
N LEU A 140 9.21 6.24 14.98
CA LEU A 140 8.99 7.63 15.40
C LEU A 140 9.69 8.63 14.47
N LYS A 141 10.90 8.31 14.00
CA LYS A 141 11.61 9.17 13.05
C LYS A 141 10.89 9.19 11.71
N THR A 142 10.45 8.04 11.22
CA THR A 142 9.68 7.93 9.97
C THR A 142 8.38 8.74 10.04
N ALA A 143 7.68 8.71 11.18
CA ALA A 143 6.48 9.53 11.40
C ALA A 143 6.80 11.04 11.39
N ALA A 144 7.87 11.48 12.02
CA ALA A 144 8.28 12.89 12.05
C ALA A 144 8.71 13.38 10.65
N ASP A 145 9.47 12.57 9.91
CA ASP A 145 9.89 12.86 8.54
C ASP A 145 8.67 12.92 7.61
N GLY A 146 7.72 11.97 7.74
CA GLY A 146 6.45 11.97 7.01
C GLY A 146 5.59 13.20 7.30
N HIS A 147 5.52 13.65 8.54
CA HIS A 147 4.82 14.91 8.88
C HIS A 147 5.51 16.14 8.24
N THR A 148 6.83 16.17 8.28
CA THR A 148 7.61 17.26 7.62
C THR A 148 7.36 17.26 6.12
N PHE A 149 7.32 16.08 5.49
CA PHE A 149 6.95 15.93 4.10
C PHE A 149 5.55 16.49 3.82
N LEU A 150 4.54 16.12 4.61
CA LEU A 150 3.17 16.59 4.43
C LEU A 150 3.05 18.13 4.54
N LEU A 151 3.74 18.75 5.49
CA LEU A 151 3.75 20.23 5.60
C LEU A 151 4.28 20.86 4.31
N LYS A 152 5.44 20.39 3.81
CA LYS A 152 6.04 20.89 2.56
C LYS A 152 5.16 20.60 1.34
N TRP A 153 4.51 19.44 1.33
CA TRP A 153 3.62 19.07 0.22
C TRP A 153 2.42 20.04 0.16
N PHE A 154 1.74 20.27 1.26
CA PHE A 154 0.61 21.21 1.30
C PHE A 154 1.03 22.67 1.11
N GLU A 155 2.29 23.04 1.35
CA GLU A 155 2.84 24.34 0.92
C GLU A 155 3.00 24.42 -0.60
N LEU A 156 3.45 23.34 -1.22
CA LEU A 156 3.71 23.24 -2.65
C LEU A 156 2.43 23.09 -3.49
N TYR A 157 1.41 22.45 -2.90
CA TYR A 157 0.10 22.20 -3.52
C TYR A 157 -1.03 22.82 -2.67
N PRO A 158 -1.09 24.15 -2.57
CA PRO A 158 -2.01 24.85 -1.67
C PRO A 158 -3.49 24.68 -2.04
N GLU A 159 -3.79 24.32 -3.29
CA GLU A 159 -5.13 23.99 -3.78
C GLU A 159 -5.78 22.83 -3.05
N PHE A 160 -4.98 21.93 -2.47
CA PHE A 160 -5.48 20.77 -1.71
C PHE A 160 -5.63 21.04 -0.20
N GLN A 161 -5.22 22.19 0.32
CA GLN A 161 -5.25 22.46 1.78
C GLN A 161 -6.66 22.40 2.39
N SER A 162 -7.68 22.71 1.61
CA SER A 162 -9.08 22.67 2.06
C SER A 162 -9.71 21.27 1.98
N ASN A 163 -9.12 20.37 1.19
CA ASN A 163 -9.68 19.03 0.97
C ASN A 163 -9.62 18.19 2.26
N PRO A 164 -10.60 17.32 2.49
CA PRO A 164 -10.47 16.29 3.52
C PRO A 164 -9.22 15.44 3.27
N PHE A 165 -8.36 15.29 4.28
CA PHE A 165 -7.15 14.51 4.17
C PHE A 165 -7.26 13.21 4.99
N TYR A 166 -6.84 12.10 4.40
CA TYR A 166 -6.76 10.79 5.03
C TYR A 166 -5.38 10.18 4.81
N ILE A 167 -4.91 9.45 5.81
CA ILE A 167 -3.69 8.63 5.70
C ILE A 167 -4.14 7.18 5.57
N SER A 168 -3.58 6.45 4.61
CA SER A 168 -3.94 5.05 4.38
C SER A 168 -2.72 4.21 4.03
N GLY A 169 -2.88 2.90 4.08
CA GLY A 169 -1.83 1.95 3.69
C GLY A 169 -2.12 0.54 4.19
N GLU A 170 -1.13 -0.31 4.04
CA GLU A 170 -1.25 -1.74 4.34
C GLU A 170 -0.04 -2.28 5.11
N SER A 171 -0.18 -3.48 5.71
CA SER A 171 0.89 -4.23 6.34
C SER A 171 1.57 -3.46 7.48
N TYR A 172 2.89 -3.26 7.47
CA TYR A 172 3.60 -2.49 8.48
C TYR A 172 3.16 -1.02 8.57
N ALA A 173 2.48 -0.50 7.54
CA ALA A 173 1.86 0.82 7.62
C ALA A 173 0.77 0.91 8.71
N GLY A 174 0.31 -0.21 9.26
CA GLY A 174 -0.47 -0.23 10.50
C GLY A 174 0.21 0.45 11.68
N ILE A 175 1.56 0.55 11.66
CA ILE A 175 2.37 1.33 12.61
C ILE A 175 2.64 2.75 12.06
N TYR A 176 3.02 2.88 10.79
CA TYR A 176 3.31 4.19 10.17
C TYR A 176 2.14 5.16 10.25
N ILE A 177 0.93 4.68 9.98
CA ILE A 177 -0.27 5.53 9.86
C ILE A 177 -0.68 6.16 11.17
N PRO A 178 -0.88 5.40 12.29
CA PRO A 178 -1.27 6.00 13.57
C PRO A 178 -0.20 6.92 14.13
N THR A 179 1.08 6.59 13.96
CA THR A 179 2.20 7.41 14.43
C THR A 179 2.32 8.70 13.63
N LEU A 180 2.18 8.65 12.30
CA LEU A 180 2.13 9.85 11.44
C LEU A 180 0.91 10.71 11.73
N ALA A 181 -0.27 10.11 11.91
CA ALA A 181 -1.47 10.85 12.27
C ALA A 181 -1.29 11.59 13.61
N ASP A 182 -0.59 10.98 14.56
CA ASP A 182 -0.28 11.60 15.85
C ASP A 182 0.65 12.81 15.69
N GLU A 183 1.66 12.74 14.84
CA GLU A 183 2.52 13.87 14.52
C GLU A 183 1.75 15.01 13.82
N VAL A 184 0.81 14.68 12.92
CA VAL A 184 -0.06 15.68 12.28
C VAL A 184 -0.94 16.40 13.34
N VAL A 185 -1.52 15.64 14.28
CA VAL A 185 -2.34 16.22 15.36
C VAL A 185 -1.48 17.08 16.29
N LYS A 186 -0.29 16.63 16.69
CA LYS A 186 0.67 17.43 17.48
C LYS A 186 1.07 18.69 16.75
N GLY A 187 1.29 18.63 15.42
CA GLY A 187 1.58 19.79 14.57
C GLY A 187 0.44 20.82 14.59
N ALA A 188 -0.81 20.34 14.47
CA ALA A 188 -1.99 21.19 14.54
C ALA A 188 -2.15 21.86 15.93
N GLN A 189 -1.87 21.14 17.02
CA GLN A 189 -1.87 21.70 18.38
C GLN A 189 -0.79 22.77 18.59
N LYS A 190 0.37 22.61 17.92
CA LYS A 190 1.45 23.62 17.90
C LYS A 190 1.21 24.76 16.90
N ALA A 191 0.05 24.78 16.24
CA ALA A 191 -0.33 25.75 15.21
C ALA A 191 0.65 25.84 14.03
N LEU A 192 1.30 24.72 13.68
CA LEU A 192 2.16 24.62 12.50
C LEU A 192 1.37 24.89 11.22
N LYS A 193 2.05 25.43 10.22
CA LYS A 193 1.47 25.79 8.92
C LYS A 193 2.20 25.02 7.80
N PRO A 194 1.47 24.70 6.72
CA PRO A 194 0.02 24.81 6.54
C PRO A 194 -0.76 23.89 7.46
N ARG A 195 -2.03 24.24 7.75
CA ARG A 195 -2.88 23.36 8.56
C ARG A 195 -3.39 22.20 7.70
N ILE A 196 -3.04 20.97 8.09
CA ILE A 196 -3.49 19.75 7.44
C ILE A 196 -4.91 19.42 7.90
N ASN A 197 -5.86 19.26 6.97
CA ASN A 197 -7.26 18.98 7.25
C ASN A 197 -7.51 17.47 7.46
N LEU A 198 -6.76 16.87 8.39
CA LEU A 198 -6.88 15.42 8.71
C LEU A 198 -8.29 15.09 9.18
N LYS A 199 -8.89 14.05 8.59
CA LYS A 199 -10.22 13.52 8.93
C LYS A 199 -10.18 12.13 9.54
N GLY A 200 -9.10 11.39 9.32
CA GLY A 200 -8.93 10.04 9.83
C GLY A 200 -7.92 9.25 9.04
N TYR A 201 -7.97 7.94 9.20
CA TYR A 201 -7.07 7.02 8.51
C TYR A 201 -7.72 5.67 8.21
N LEU A 202 -7.10 4.93 7.27
CA LEU A 202 -7.54 3.61 6.82
C LEU A 202 -6.33 2.66 6.84
N ILE A 203 -6.50 1.48 7.41
CA ILE A 203 -5.44 0.46 7.52
C ILE A 203 -5.95 -0.85 6.97
N GLY A 204 -5.31 -1.34 5.90
CA GLY A 204 -5.58 -2.65 5.31
C GLY A 204 -4.56 -3.69 5.77
N ASN A 205 -4.99 -4.87 6.21
CA ASN A 205 -4.10 -5.95 6.65
C ASN A 205 -2.91 -5.45 7.47
N GLY A 206 -3.19 -4.52 8.42
CA GLY A 206 -2.14 -3.78 9.12
C GLY A 206 -1.65 -4.47 10.38
N VAL A 207 -0.36 -4.31 10.67
CA VAL A 207 0.21 -4.61 11.97
C VAL A 207 -0.40 -3.66 13.00
N THR A 208 -0.91 -4.21 14.09
CA THR A 208 -1.48 -3.43 15.19
C THR A 208 -0.70 -3.64 16.47
N ASP A 209 -0.34 -4.89 16.73
CA ASP A 209 0.44 -5.30 17.88
C ASP A 209 1.24 -6.53 17.46
N LEU A 210 2.57 -6.41 17.41
CA LEU A 210 3.43 -7.47 16.90
C LEU A 210 3.28 -8.80 17.67
N ASP A 211 3.09 -8.73 18.98
CA ASP A 211 2.95 -9.94 19.77
C ASP A 211 1.63 -10.65 19.45
N TYR A 212 0.53 -9.92 19.32
CA TYR A 212 -0.76 -10.51 18.94
C TYR A 212 -0.76 -10.98 17.48
N ASP A 213 -0.31 -10.13 16.57
CA ASP A 213 -0.33 -10.42 15.13
C ASP A 213 0.51 -11.67 14.79
N LEU A 214 1.71 -11.79 15.38
CA LEU A 214 2.60 -12.91 15.07
C LEU A 214 2.30 -14.18 15.85
N ASN A 215 1.69 -14.07 17.05
CA ASN A 215 1.20 -15.24 17.78
C ASN A 215 -0.04 -15.86 17.12
N SER A 216 -0.76 -15.14 16.29
CA SER A 216 -1.97 -15.62 15.63
C SER A 216 -1.70 -16.58 14.47
N PHE A 217 -0.48 -16.60 13.91
CA PHE A 217 -0.11 -17.40 12.74
C PHE A 217 -0.43 -18.89 12.86
N VAL A 218 -0.03 -19.53 13.97
CA VAL A 218 -0.25 -20.99 14.17
C VAL A 218 -1.73 -21.30 14.40
N PRO A 219 -2.45 -20.59 15.31
CA PRO A 219 -3.89 -20.75 15.45
C PRO A 219 -4.70 -20.52 14.18
N PHE A 220 -4.33 -19.53 13.38
CA PHE A 220 -4.99 -19.26 12.11
C PHE A 220 -4.76 -20.39 11.11
N ALA A 221 -3.52 -20.86 10.96
CA ALA A 221 -3.20 -21.98 10.06
C ALA A 221 -4.01 -23.23 10.42
N HIS A 222 -4.19 -23.53 11.70
CA HIS A 222 -5.04 -24.62 12.17
C HIS A 222 -6.52 -24.34 11.90
N GLY A 223 -7.01 -23.16 12.24
CA GLY A 223 -8.42 -22.76 12.04
C GLY A 223 -8.84 -22.79 10.56
N MET A 224 -7.91 -22.56 9.64
CA MET A 224 -8.12 -22.66 8.20
C MET A 224 -7.92 -24.09 7.64
N GLY A 225 -7.58 -25.06 8.50
CA GLY A 225 -7.32 -26.44 8.08
C GLY A 225 -6.03 -26.63 7.26
N LEU A 226 -5.09 -25.70 7.37
CA LEU A 226 -3.81 -25.71 6.64
C LEU A 226 -2.76 -26.59 7.31
N ILE A 227 -2.90 -26.85 8.61
CA ILE A 227 -2.10 -27.82 9.37
C ILE A 227 -3.03 -28.77 10.12
N SER A 228 -2.54 -29.98 10.40
CA SER A 228 -3.31 -30.98 11.14
C SER A 228 -3.49 -30.61 12.61
N THR A 229 -4.53 -31.16 13.25
CA THR A 229 -4.74 -31.00 14.68
C THR A 229 -3.56 -31.55 15.49
N ASP A 230 -2.99 -32.69 15.11
CA ASP A 230 -1.82 -33.29 15.77
C ASP A 230 -0.62 -32.32 15.76
N LEU A 231 -0.34 -31.68 14.61
CA LEU A 231 0.75 -30.72 14.53
C LEU A 231 0.45 -29.46 15.36
N PHE A 232 -0.79 -28.99 15.36
CA PHE A 232 -1.21 -27.85 16.17
C PHE A 232 -1.07 -28.12 17.67
N GLU A 233 -1.49 -29.32 18.15
CA GLU A 233 -1.36 -29.74 19.54
C GLU A 233 0.11 -29.88 19.94
N ASP A 234 0.94 -30.50 19.10
CA ASP A 234 2.38 -30.62 19.29
C ASP A 234 3.06 -29.25 19.47
N VAL A 235 2.77 -28.29 18.57
CA VAL A 235 3.31 -26.93 18.64
C VAL A 235 2.80 -26.21 19.87
N SER A 236 1.50 -26.32 20.16
CA SER A 236 0.87 -25.65 21.32
C SER A 236 1.45 -26.15 22.64
N ALA A 237 1.71 -27.46 22.75
CA ALA A 237 2.32 -28.06 23.95
C ALA A 237 3.79 -27.58 24.11
N ALA A 238 4.57 -27.55 23.03
CA ALA A 238 5.97 -27.12 23.05
C ALA A 238 6.12 -25.62 23.33
N CYS A 239 5.20 -24.81 22.83
CA CYS A 239 5.25 -23.35 22.85
C CYS A 239 4.42 -22.73 24.00
N HIS A 240 3.66 -23.55 24.74
CA HIS A 240 2.79 -23.06 25.82
C HIS A 240 1.83 -21.92 25.41
N GLY A 241 1.36 -21.96 24.16
CA GLY A 241 0.48 -20.95 23.58
C GLY A 241 1.14 -19.65 23.13
N THR A 242 2.48 -19.57 23.19
CA THR A 242 3.25 -18.42 22.68
C THR A 242 4.11 -18.85 21.49
N PHE A 243 3.75 -18.39 20.29
CA PHE A 243 4.36 -18.83 19.02
C PHE A 243 5.32 -17.79 18.43
N TRP A 244 5.56 -16.71 19.15
CA TRP A 244 6.43 -15.61 18.70
C TRP A 244 7.23 -15.01 19.86
N GLY A 245 8.36 -14.36 19.54
CA GLY A 245 9.23 -13.71 20.51
C GLY A 245 10.29 -14.66 21.07
N LYS A 246 10.56 -14.58 22.35
CA LYS A 246 11.55 -15.44 23.02
C LYS A 246 10.92 -16.81 23.32
N VAL A 247 10.98 -17.70 22.37
CA VAL A 247 10.57 -19.09 22.50
C VAL A 247 11.79 -19.99 22.75
N ASN A 248 11.59 -21.18 23.32
CA ASN A 248 12.67 -22.17 23.48
C ASN A 248 12.94 -22.92 22.17
N ASP A 249 14.08 -23.60 22.09
CA ASP A 249 14.52 -24.30 20.86
C ASP A 249 13.51 -25.34 20.37
N VAL A 250 12.86 -26.08 21.29
CA VAL A 250 11.86 -27.10 20.96
C VAL A 250 10.63 -26.46 20.33
N CYS A 251 10.16 -25.34 20.88
CA CYS A 251 9.07 -24.56 20.31
C CYS A 251 9.45 -24.04 18.92
N GLN A 252 10.65 -23.48 18.79
CA GLN A 252 11.14 -22.94 17.51
C GLN A 252 11.18 -24.01 16.42
N GLU A 253 11.69 -25.22 16.71
CA GLU A 253 11.70 -26.35 15.79
C GLU A 253 10.30 -26.72 15.30
N LYS A 254 9.31 -26.72 16.21
CA LYS A 254 7.92 -27.01 15.87
C LYS A 254 7.29 -25.90 15.01
N ILE A 255 7.56 -24.64 15.31
CA ILE A 255 7.12 -23.50 14.47
C ILE A 255 7.74 -23.59 13.08
N ASP A 256 9.02 -23.94 12.98
CA ASP A 256 9.70 -24.07 11.68
C ASP A 256 9.12 -25.24 10.87
N ARG A 257 8.64 -26.30 11.52
CA ARG A 257 7.88 -27.34 10.85
C ARG A 257 6.56 -26.81 10.27
N VAL A 258 5.80 -26.00 11.01
CA VAL A 258 4.59 -25.33 10.48
C VAL A 258 4.95 -24.49 9.26
N ARG A 259 6.01 -23.69 9.36
CA ARG A 259 6.48 -22.86 8.23
C ARG A 259 6.87 -23.69 7.02
N TRP A 260 7.48 -24.85 7.24
CA TRP A 260 7.84 -25.79 6.19
C TRP A 260 6.62 -26.37 5.48
N GLU A 261 5.59 -26.79 6.23
CA GLU A 261 4.34 -27.31 5.64
C GLU A 261 3.63 -26.25 4.77
N LEU A 262 3.79 -24.99 5.12
CA LEU A 262 3.14 -23.85 4.46
C LEU A 262 4.05 -23.10 3.48
N LYS A 263 5.26 -23.60 3.18
CA LYS A 263 6.26 -22.88 2.39
C LYS A 263 5.81 -22.54 0.96
N ASP A 264 4.98 -23.39 0.37
CA ASP A 264 4.50 -23.25 -1.00
C ASP A 264 3.16 -22.53 -1.10
N LEU A 265 2.66 -22.01 0.04
CA LEU A 265 1.42 -21.29 0.11
C LEU A 265 1.66 -19.77 -0.01
N ASN A 266 0.80 -19.09 -0.75
CA ASN A 266 0.82 -17.64 -0.76
C ASN A 266 0.34 -17.09 0.59
N LYS A 267 1.27 -16.60 1.41
CA LYS A 267 0.98 -16.09 2.76
C LYS A 267 0.14 -14.82 2.77
N TYR A 268 0.17 -14.05 1.68
CA TYR A 268 -0.61 -12.84 1.53
C TYR A 268 -2.04 -13.11 1.04
N ASN A 269 -2.22 -14.26 0.36
CA ASN A 269 -3.54 -14.69 -0.12
C ASN A 269 -3.56 -16.20 -0.33
N ILE A 270 -4.00 -16.95 0.68
CA ILE A 270 -4.05 -18.42 0.64
C ILE A 270 -4.99 -18.98 -0.46
N LEU A 271 -5.81 -18.12 -1.08
CA LEU A 271 -6.68 -18.48 -2.19
C LEU A 271 -6.03 -18.23 -3.56
N ALA A 272 -4.84 -17.66 -3.60
CA ALA A 272 -4.07 -17.41 -4.81
C ALA A 272 -2.79 -18.24 -4.82
N PRO A 273 -2.29 -18.63 -6.01
CA PRO A 273 -1.03 -19.35 -6.12
C PRO A 273 0.15 -18.48 -5.66
N CYS A 274 1.17 -19.12 -5.10
CA CYS A 274 2.43 -18.47 -4.80
C CYS A 274 3.32 -18.44 -6.05
N TYR A 275 3.92 -17.26 -6.32
CA TYR A 275 4.91 -17.12 -7.37
C TYR A 275 6.26 -17.64 -6.86
N HIS A 276 6.90 -18.48 -7.66
CA HIS A 276 8.27 -18.92 -7.46
C HIS A 276 9.13 -18.41 -8.63
N HIS A 277 10.33 -17.93 -8.32
CA HIS A 277 11.26 -17.39 -9.32
C HIS A 277 11.48 -18.42 -10.46
N PRO A 278 11.57 -18.00 -11.75
CA PRO A 278 11.68 -18.91 -12.91
C PRO A 278 12.78 -19.97 -12.81
N GLU A 279 13.91 -19.64 -12.20
CA GLU A 279 15.04 -20.57 -12.01
C GLU A 279 14.70 -21.76 -11.10
N VAL A 280 13.67 -21.62 -10.24
CA VAL A 280 13.18 -22.68 -9.34
C VAL A 280 12.06 -23.50 -10.01
N GLN A 281 11.37 -22.92 -11.00
CA GLN A 281 10.18 -23.54 -11.61
C GLN A 281 10.49 -24.63 -12.63
N GLU A 282 11.58 -24.54 -13.38
CA GLU A 282 11.86 -25.51 -14.44
C GLU A 282 12.14 -26.93 -13.91
N THR A 283 12.60 -27.07 -12.67
CA THR A 283 12.90 -28.37 -12.08
C THR A 283 11.82 -28.95 -11.17
N ALA A 284 10.98 -28.11 -10.57
CA ALA A 284 10.02 -28.54 -9.56
C ALA A 284 8.64 -28.96 -10.12
N PHE A 285 8.19 -28.36 -11.20
CA PHE A 285 6.85 -28.62 -11.75
C PHE A 285 6.78 -29.71 -12.80
N VAL A 286 7.90 -30.12 -13.40
CA VAL A 286 7.91 -31.19 -14.40
C VAL A 286 7.73 -32.57 -13.75
N ASN A 287 7.97 -32.73 -12.45
CA ASN A 287 7.92 -34.01 -11.74
C ASN A 287 6.99 -34.09 -10.52
N SER A 288 6.29 -33.05 -10.13
CA SER A 288 5.29 -33.17 -9.07
C SER A 288 4.02 -33.82 -9.64
N SER A 289 3.85 -35.08 -9.39
CA SER A 289 2.62 -35.81 -9.68
C SER A 289 1.50 -35.30 -8.80
N LEU A 290 0.84 -34.23 -9.23
CA LEU A 290 -0.47 -33.90 -8.68
C LEU A 290 -1.34 -35.15 -8.71
N PRO A 291 -2.06 -35.48 -7.63
CA PRO A 291 -3.02 -36.58 -7.64
C PRO A 291 -3.89 -36.52 -8.89
N SER A 292 -4.17 -37.63 -9.54
CA SER A 292 -4.93 -37.66 -10.81
C SER A 292 -6.29 -36.98 -10.72
N SER A 293 -6.87 -36.91 -9.52
CA SER A 293 -8.08 -36.11 -9.20
C SER A 293 -7.89 -34.61 -9.34
N PHE A 294 -6.69 -34.10 -9.13
CA PHE A 294 -6.36 -32.67 -9.26
C PHE A 294 -5.91 -32.27 -10.68
N ARG A 295 -5.39 -33.23 -11.46
CA ARG A 295 -4.99 -33.00 -12.86
C ARG A 295 -6.15 -32.65 -13.77
N LYS A 296 -7.38 -33.03 -13.42
CA LYS A 296 -8.61 -32.72 -14.16
C LYS A 296 -9.37 -31.53 -13.65
N LEU A 297 -8.89 -30.84 -12.61
CA LEU A 297 -9.52 -29.70 -11.97
C LEU A 297 -9.30 -28.41 -12.79
N GLY A 298 -9.39 -28.42 -14.05
CA GLY A 298 -9.26 -27.31 -14.96
C GLY A 298 -9.61 -27.70 -16.38
N GLU A 299 -9.75 -29.00 -16.64
CA GLU A 299 -10.12 -29.55 -17.95
C GLU A 299 -11.64 -29.61 -18.19
N THR A 300 -12.47 -28.96 -17.38
CA THR A 300 -13.90 -28.98 -17.59
C THR A 300 -14.32 -27.80 -18.47
N GLU A 301 -14.91 -28.09 -19.61
CA GLU A 301 -15.58 -27.11 -20.48
C GLU A 301 -16.76 -26.36 -19.79
N ARG A 302 -17.06 -26.68 -18.56
CA ARG A 302 -18.13 -26.04 -17.78
C ARG A 302 -17.55 -24.96 -16.88
N PRO A 303 -17.83 -23.67 -17.15
CA PRO A 303 -17.54 -22.62 -16.18
C PRO A 303 -18.28 -22.98 -14.88
N PHE A 304 -17.59 -22.96 -13.74
CA PHE A 304 -18.18 -23.25 -12.44
C PHE A 304 -19.34 -22.29 -12.16
N PRO A 305 -20.62 -22.67 -12.35
CA PRO A 305 -21.74 -21.72 -12.27
C PRO A 305 -21.96 -21.17 -10.88
N VAL A 306 -21.40 -21.83 -9.84
CA VAL A 306 -21.54 -21.44 -8.45
C VAL A 306 -20.71 -20.18 -8.13
N ARG A 307 -19.50 -20.03 -8.69
CA ARG A 307 -18.64 -18.87 -8.43
C ARG A 307 -19.14 -17.58 -9.10
N LYS A 308 -19.76 -17.69 -10.25
CA LYS A 308 -20.37 -16.55 -10.93
C LYS A 308 -21.57 -15.98 -10.14
N ARG A 309 -22.27 -16.81 -9.35
CA ARG A 309 -23.39 -16.39 -8.49
C ARG A 309 -22.95 -15.81 -7.14
N MET A 310 -21.85 -16.28 -6.57
CA MET A 310 -21.43 -15.86 -5.23
C MET A 310 -20.71 -14.51 -5.18
N ALA A 311 -20.04 -14.09 -6.26
CA ALA A 311 -19.21 -12.89 -6.23
C ALA A 311 -19.57 -11.82 -7.26
N GLY A 312 -20.45 -12.11 -8.23
CA GLY A 312 -20.68 -11.17 -9.36
C GLY A 312 -19.43 -10.89 -10.20
N LEU A 313 -18.32 -11.55 -9.89
CA LEU A 313 -17.00 -11.34 -10.45
C LEU A 313 -16.56 -12.59 -11.20
N SER A 314 -15.94 -12.42 -12.37
CA SER A 314 -15.26 -13.51 -13.05
C SER A 314 -14.02 -13.92 -12.26
N TRP A 315 -13.90 -15.17 -11.94
CA TRP A 315 -12.72 -15.74 -11.29
C TRP A 315 -11.80 -16.36 -12.34
N PRO A 316 -10.48 -16.18 -12.17
CA PRO A 316 -9.80 -15.27 -11.27
C PRO A 316 -9.96 -13.81 -11.75
N LEU A 317 -9.96 -12.89 -10.82
CA LEU A 317 -10.02 -11.45 -11.09
C LEU A 317 -8.90 -11.07 -12.08
N GLY A 318 -9.27 -10.46 -13.21
CA GLY A 318 -8.31 -9.92 -14.16
C GLY A 318 -7.77 -10.89 -15.22
N LEU A 319 -8.10 -12.17 -15.21
CA LEU A 319 -7.69 -13.08 -16.27
C LEU A 319 -8.78 -13.19 -17.35
N PRO A 320 -8.43 -13.02 -18.64
CA PRO A 320 -9.36 -13.21 -19.72
C PRO A 320 -9.76 -14.69 -19.79
N VAL A 321 -11.05 -14.95 -19.62
CA VAL A 321 -11.62 -16.25 -19.98
C VAL A 321 -11.73 -16.26 -21.51
N SER A 322 -10.69 -16.65 -22.20
CA SER A 322 -10.77 -16.89 -23.63
C SER A 322 -11.41 -18.23 -23.88
N SER A 323 -12.52 -18.23 -24.61
CA SER A 323 -13.16 -19.43 -25.17
C SER A 323 -13.65 -20.51 -24.17
N GLY A 324 -14.01 -20.14 -22.94
CA GLY A 324 -14.55 -21.11 -21.97
C GLY A 324 -13.51 -22.00 -21.26
N HIS A 325 -12.24 -21.88 -21.60
CA HIS A 325 -11.13 -22.49 -20.88
C HIS A 325 -10.84 -21.73 -19.60
N VAL A 326 -10.91 -22.41 -18.46
CA VAL A 326 -10.22 -21.96 -17.25
C VAL A 326 -8.77 -22.35 -17.45
N THR A 327 -7.89 -21.35 -17.54
CA THR A 327 -6.44 -21.56 -17.66
C THR A 327 -5.97 -22.45 -16.51
N LEU A 328 -5.29 -23.53 -16.82
CA LEU A 328 -4.72 -24.46 -15.82
C LEU A 328 -3.78 -23.70 -14.90
N TRP A 329 -3.74 -24.08 -13.63
CA TRP A 329 -2.88 -23.52 -12.60
C TRP A 329 -1.41 -23.30 -13.02
N PRO A 330 -0.77 -24.19 -13.82
CA PRO A 330 0.54 -23.94 -14.42
C PRO A 330 0.53 -22.95 -15.57
N GLU A 331 -0.61 -22.77 -16.27
CA GLU A 331 -0.78 -21.81 -17.38
C GLU A 331 -1.14 -20.42 -16.89
N LEU A 332 -1.63 -20.29 -15.66
CA LEU A 332 -1.67 -19.03 -14.94
C LEU A 332 -0.25 -18.46 -14.74
N GLY A 333 0.68 -19.19 -15.34
CA GLY A 333 2.06 -18.90 -15.58
C GLY A 333 2.59 -18.02 -14.51
N GLY A 334 2.83 -18.54 -13.37
CA GLY A 334 3.27 -17.92 -12.14
C GLY A 334 4.01 -16.57 -12.18
N ARG A 335 3.87 -15.85 -13.22
CA ARG A 335 4.68 -14.71 -13.60
C ARG A 335 4.02 -13.35 -13.35
N SER A 336 2.79 -13.35 -12.80
CA SER A 336 2.06 -12.09 -12.53
C SER A 336 1.30 -12.11 -11.22
N LEU A 337 1.67 -12.96 -10.28
CA LEU A 337 0.94 -13.13 -9.03
C LEU A 337 1.72 -12.63 -7.82
N PRO A 338 1.04 -12.00 -6.87
CA PRO A 338 1.64 -11.11 -5.88
C PRO A 338 2.32 -11.81 -4.70
N CYS A 339 2.86 -13.00 -4.85
CA CYS A 339 3.69 -13.56 -3.80
C CYS A 339 5.05 -12.86 -3.72
N THR A 340 5.63 -12.46 -4.87
CA THR A 340 6.87 -11.67 -4.95
C THR A 340 7.11 -11.13 -6.37
N SER A 341 6.08 -10.84 -7.15
CA SER A 341 6.25 -10.46 -8.56
C SER A 341 6.49 -8.96 -8.72
N ASP A 342 7.64 -8.51 -8.30
CA ASP A 342 8.13 -7.15 -8.51
C ASP A 342 8.96 -6.97 -9.81
N GLU A 343 9.19 -8.07 -10.56
CA GLU A 343 9.99 -8.05 -11.78
C GLU A 343 9.53 -6.98 -12.80
N LEU A 344 8.22 -6.88 -13.04
CA LEU A 344 7.69 -5.93 -14.01
C LEU A 344 7.87 -4.49 -13.53
N ALA A 345 7.63 -4.22 -12.25
CA ALA A 345 7.87 -2.92 -11.66
C ALA A 345 9.37 -2.57 -11.69
N THR A 346 10.24 -3.52 -11.35
CA THR A 346 11.70 -3.34 -11.39
C THR A 346 12.19 -3.03 -12.81
N ILE A 347 11.77 -3.81 -13.82
CA ILE A 347 12.12 -3.55 -15.21
C ILE A 347 11.65 -2.16 -15.63
N TRP A 348 10.43 -1.78 -15.30
CA TRP A 348 9.85 -0.51 -15.68
C TRP A 348 10.51 0.67 -14.97
N LEU A 349 10.72 0.60 -13.65
CA LEU A 349 11.31 1.67 -12.85
C LEU A 349 12.83 1.78 -13.00
N ASP A 350 13.49 0.76 -13.53
CA ASP A 350 14.92 0.80 -13.86
C ASP A 350 15.20 1.32 -15.27
N ASP A 351 14.16 1.54 -16.08
CA ASP A 351 14.26 2.17 -17.38
C ASP A 351 14.48 3.68 -17.22
N GLU A 352 15.48 4.23 -17.91
CA GLU A 352 15.87 5.65 -17.75
C GLU A 352 14.84 6.61 -18.38
N ASP A 353 14.13 6.20 -19.41
CA ASP A 353 13.05 7.00 -20.02
C ASP A 353 11.84 7.07 -19.07
N VAL A 354 11.56 5.98 -18.37
CA VAL A 354 10.55 5.96 -17.30
C VAL A 354 10.95 6.89 -16.18
N ARG A 355 12.19 6.79 -15.69
CA ARG A 355 12.70 7.66 -14.63
C ARG A 355 12.63 9.13 -15.02
N ALA A 356 13.00 9.44 -16.26
CA ALA A 356 12.87 10.80 -16.78
C ALA A 356 11.40 11.26 -16.81
N ALA A 357 10.47 10.40 -17.26
CA ALA A 357 9.05 10.73 -17.36
C ALA A 357 8.39 10.99 -15.99
N ILE A 358 8.81 10.25 -14.93
CA ILE A 358 8.33 10.44 -13.55
C ILE A 358 9.24 11.37 -12.73
N HIS A 359 10.13 12.09 -13.35
CA HIS A 359 11.09 13.03 -12.72
C HIS A 359 11.97 12.38 -11.63
N ALA A 360 12.18 11.06 -11.69
CA ALA A 360 13.05 10.33 -10.78
C ALA A 360 14.53 10.53 -11.13
N LYS A 361 15.40 10.35 -10.14
CA LYS A 361 16.84 10.37 -10.37
C LYS A 361 17.30 9.14 -11.16
N PRO A 362 18.37 9.27 -11.98
CA PRO A 362 18.87 8.16 -12.76
C PRO A 362 19.38 7.02 -11.86
N LYS A 363 19.35 5.81 -12.38
CA LYS A 363 19.83 4.60 -11.70
C LYS A 363 21.27 4.70 -11.23
N SER A 364 22.10 5.42 -11.96
CA SER A 364 23.50 5.68 -11.59
C SER A 364 23.68 6.43 -10.27
N LEU A 365 22.66 7.20 -9.83
CA LEU A 365 22.71 7.96 -8.58
C LEU A 365 22.05 7.23 -7.41
N ILE A 366 20.87 6.63 -7.61
CA ILE A 366 20.07 6.06 -6.53
C ILE A 366 19.99 4.53 -6.55
N GLY A 367 20.61 3.88 -7.54
CA GLY A 367 20.58 2.43 -7.72
C GLY A 367 19.31 1.91 -8.40
N SER A 368 19.20 0.58 -8.51
CA SER A 368 17.99 -0.10 -8.95
C SER A 368 16.87 0.13 -7.97
N TRP A 369 15.64 0.15 -8.50
CA TRP A 369 14.46 0.12 -7.65
C TRP A 369 14.31 -1.28 -7.03
N GLU A 370 13.88 -1.31 -5.79
CA GLU A 370 13.60 -2.53 -5.02
C GLU A 370 12.23 -2.37 -4.37
N LEU A 371 11.40 -3.41 -4.47
CA LEU A 371 10.09 -3.43 -3.81
C LEU A 371 10.25 -3.28 -2.29
N ASN A 372 11.15 -4.04 -1.71
CA ASN A 372 11.50 -3.96 -0.30
C ASN A 372 13.02 -3.78 -0.16
N THR A 373 13.43 -2.65 0.38
CA THR A 373 14.85 -2.30 0.45
C THR A 373 15.55 -2.86 1.67
N ALA A 374 16.78 -3.36 1.46
CA ALA A 374 17.71 -3.69 2.54
C ALA A 374 18.64 -2.52 2.92
N ARG A 375 18.46 -1.34 2.32
CA ARG A 375 19.36 -0.17 2.51
C ARG A 375 19.17 0.52 3.85
N ILE A 376 18.03 0.34 4.50
CA ILE A 376 17.68 1.00 5.76
C ILE A 376 18.03 0.12 6.96
N ASP A 377 18.59 0.75 7.99
CA ASP A 377 18.73 0.17 9.32
C ASP A 377 17.55 0.67 10.17
N TYR A 378 16.55 -0.21 10.35
CA TYR A 378 15.25 0.16 10.89
C TYR A 378 15.04 -0.34 12.30
N THR A 379 14.72 0.56 13.21
CA THR A 379 14.42 0.25 14.61
C THR A 379 12.91 0.29 14.85
N HIS A 380 12.36 -0.79 15.42
CA HIS A 380 10.97 -0.84 15.91
C HIS A 380 10.94 -0.17 17.30
N ASP A 381 10.62 1.11 17.35
CA ASP A 381 10.70 1.94 18.55
C ASP A 381 9.33 2.41 19.07
N THR A 382 8.24 1.81 18.55
CA THR A 382 6.88 1.95 19.05
C THR A 382 6.36 0.64 19.63
N GLY A 383 5.33 0.71 20.46
CA GLY A 383 4.62 -0.44 20.98
C GLY A 383 3.32 -0.72 20.23
N SER A 384 2.32 -1.22 20.93
CA SER A 384 0.99 -1.51 20.42
C SER A 384 0.28 -0.26 19.88
N MET A 385 -0.34 -0.37 18.70
CA MET A 385 -1.14 0.69 18.10
C MET A 385 -2.54 0.81 18.67
N VAL A 386 -2.96 -0.11 19.52
CA VAL A 386 -4.30 -0.10 20.15
C VAL A 386 -4.57 1.22 20.88
N GLU A 387 -3.60 1.76 21.59
CA GLU A 387 -3.77 3.02 22.32
C GLU A 387 -3.89 4.23 21.37
N TYR A 388 -3.22 4.19 20.22
CA TYR A 388 -3.41 5.20 19.17
C TYR A 388 -4.83 5.13 18.60
N HIS A 389 -5.35 3.95 18.29
CA HIS A 389 -6.70 3.78 17.77
C HIS A 389 -7.75 4.28 18.77
N LYS A 390 -7.62 3.94 20.05
CA LYS A 390 -8.48 4.46 21.13
C LYS A 390 -8.45 5.99 21.21
N LYS A 391 -7.25 6.57 21.18
CA LYS A 391 -7.05 8.02 21.20
C LYS A 391 -7.75 8.70 20.03
N PHE A 392 -7.53 8.23 18.79
CA PHE A 392 -8.09 8.85 17.60
C PHE A 392 -9.61 8.75 17.52
N THR A 393 -10.17 7.59 17.87
CA THR A 393 -11.63 7.41 17.92
C THR A 393 -12.27 8.28 19.01
N ALA A 394 -11.64 8.41 20.18
CA ALA A 394 -12.10 9.31 21.26
C ALA A 394 -12.04 10.79 20.84
N MET A 395 -11.10 11.17 19.97
CA MET A 395 -11.00 12.53 19.41
C MET A 395 -11.97 12.78 18.25
N GLY A 396 -12.76 11.80 17.83
CA GLY A 396 -13.74 11.92 16.74
C GLY A 396 -13.16 11.79 15.34
N TYR A 397 -11.92 11.31 15.18
CA TYR A 397 -11.37 10.97 13.86
C TYR A 397 -11.99 9.67 13.35
N ARG A 398 -12.14 9.59 12.02
CA ARG A 398 -12.57 8.35 11.38
C ARG A 398 -11.41 7.36 11.33
N VAL A 399 -11.64 6.16 11.87
CA VAL A 399 -10.66 5.06 11.84
C VAL A 399 -11.32 3.86 11.18
N LEU A 400 -10.75 3.42 10.05
CA LEU A 400 -11.16 2.19 9.38
C LEU A 400 -10.00 1.21 9.40
N ILE A 401 -10.19 0.05 10.02
CA ILE A 401 -9.24 -1.05 9.98
C ILE A 401 -9.95 -2.22 9.31
N TYR A 402 -9.38 -2.74 8.22
CA TYR A 402 -9.95 -3.86 7.48
C TYR A 402 -8.89 -4.92 7.21
N ARG A 403 -9.32 -6.17 7.19
CA ARG A 403 -8.45 -7.32 6.91
C ARG A 403 -9.11 -8.24 5.89
N TYR A 404 -8.27 -8.80 5.03
CA TYR A 404 -8.67 -9.85 4.12
C TYR A 404 -8.53 -11.19 4.83
N GLY A 405 -9.62 -11.94 4.96
CA GLY A 405 -9.66 -13.19 5.75
C GLY A 405 -8.83 -14.35 5.19
N ALA A 406 -8.20 -14.19 4.02
CA ALA A 406 -7.28 -15.15 3.43
C ALA A 406 -5.80 -14.77 3.61
N HIS A 407 -5.48 -13.78 4.44
CA HIS A 407 -4.12 -13.32 4.71
C HIS A 407 -3.56 -14.07 5.92
N LEU A 408 -2.55 -14.93 5.70
CA LEU A 408 -2.01 -15.83 6.72
C LEU A 408 -1.15 -15.14 7.78
N GLN A 409 -0.43 -14.07 7.42
CA GLN A 409 0.50 -13.40 8.34
C GLN A 409 -0.14 -12.39 9.26
N LEU A 410 -1.26 -11.78 8.84
CA LEU A 410 -1.96 -10.72 9.58
C LEU A 410 -3.42 -11.09 9.62
N ASP A 411 -3.80 -11.92 10.56
CA ASP A 411 -5.04 -12.66 10.52
C ASP A 411 -6.26 -11.96 11.15
N HIS A 412 -7.39 -12.64 11.05
CA HIS A 412 -8.70 -12.20 11.54
C HIS A 412 -8.77 -12.14 13.09
N LEU A 413 -7.93 -12.89 13.83
CA LEU A 413 -8.02 -12.96 15.29
C LEU A 413 -7.71 -11.63 15.94
N THR A 414 -6.73 -10.88 15.43
CA THR A 414 -6.41 -9.53 15.92
C THR A 414 -7.59 -8.56 15.71
N MET A 415 -8.34 -8.68 14.61
CA MET A 415 -9.54 -7.87 14.37
C MET A 415 -10.66 -8.18 15.32
N LEU A 416 -10.87 -9.46 15.66
CA LEU A 416 -11.86 -9.85 16.68
C LEU A 416 -11.50 -9.25 18.05
N THR A 417 -10.22 -9.24 18.39
CA THR A 417 -9.74 -8.60 19.62
C THR A 417 -9.97 -7.08 19.58
N LEU A 418 -9.66 -6.42 18.47
CA LEU A 418 -9.91 -4.99 18.31
C LEU A 418 -11.40 -4.65 18.34
N SER A 419 -12.26 -5.44 17.69
CA SER A 419 -13.71 -5.20 17.71
C SER A 419 -14.30 -5.33 19.13
N ASN A 420 -13.75 -6.20 19.96
CA ASN A 420 -14.14 -6.30 21.38
C ASN A 420 -13.66 -5.10 22.23
N LEU A 421 -12.55 -4.47 21.84
CA LEU A 421 -12.05 -3.25 22.51
C LEU A 421 -12.79 -1.98 22.07
N PHE A 422 -13.39 -1.99 20.87
CA PHE A 422 -14.13 -0.89 20.27
C PHE A 422 -15.52 -1.39 19.84
N PRO A 423 -16.46 -1.60 20.77
CA PRO A 423 -17.81 -1.93 20.38
C PRO A 423 -18.34 -0.85 19.45
N ALA A 424 -18.90 -1.27 18.30
CA ALA A 424 -19.53 -0.35 17.38
C ALA A 424 -20.53 0.53 18.17
N LYS A 425 -20.41 1.86 18.02
CA LYS A 425 -21.54 2.72 18.40
C LYS A 425 -22.68 2.29 17.50
N GLU A 426 -23.74 1.76 18.07
CA GLU A 426 -25.00 1.66 17.36
C GLU A 426 -25.35 3.08 16.91
N ASP A 427 -25.44 3.28 15.59
CA ASP A 427 -26.03 4.48 15.03
C ASP A 427 -27.49 4.48 15.48
N THR A 428 -27.74 5.14 16.60
CA THR A 428 -29.10 5.57 16.93
C THR A 428 -29.37 6.78 16.08
N ASP A 429 -30.21 6.62 15.06
CA ASP A 429 -30.79 7.68 14.23
C ASP A 429 -31.31 8.88 15.05
#